data_68acfd7035229b08d73a7d2bc28431cd
#
_entry.id   68acfd7035229b08d73a7d2bc28431cd
#
_cell.length_a   1.000
_cell.length_b   1.000
_cell.length_c   1.000
_cell.angle_alpha   90.00
_cell.angle_beta   90.00
_cell.angle_gamma   90.00
#
_symmetry.space_group_name_H-M   'P 1'
#
loop_
_entity.id
_entity.type
_entity.pdbx_description
1 polymer ?
#
loop_
_entity_poly.entity_id
_entity_poly.type
_entity_poly.pdbx_seq_one_letter_code
_entity_poly.pdbx_strand_id
1 'polypeptide(L)'
;MDTFEGKVYTINTSLNERTIYLKIIDTIQYLHYEGNIELKEFRMPITLQDAYMLVTKCFSDATDHSVSFSKNTNVLRLDFKAKVGGYMNIGFEIILRETAIGGDAND
;
A
#
# COMPACT_ATOMS: atom_id res chain seq x y z
N MET A 1 -6.83 8.38 -8.96
CA MET A 1 -6.28 7.07 -8.54
C MET A 1 -4.92 6.88 -9.17
N ASP A 2 -3.96 6.48 -8.40
CA ASP A 2 -2.62 6.19 -8.89
C ASP A 2 -2.45 4.70 -9.10
N THR A 3 -1.76 4.32 -10.18
CA THR A 3 -1.54 2.92 -10.54
C THR A 3 -0.05 2.69 -10.74
N PHE A 4 0.45 1.61 -10.11
CA PHE A 4 1.86 1.22 -10.22
C PHE A 4 1.91 -0.22 -10.70
N GLU A 5 2.69 -0.48 -11.75
CA GLU A 5 2.79 -1.82 -12.35
C GLU A 5 4.18 -2.38 -12.13
N GLY A 6 4.25 -3.48 -11.41
CA GLY A 6 5.48 -4.23 -11.22
C GLY A 6 5.40 -5.57 -11.94
N LYS A 7 6.44 -6.39 -11.75
CA LYS A 7 6.50 -7.71 -12.38
C LYS A 7 5.50 -8.68 -11.80
N VAL A 8 5.19 -8.56 -10.52
CA VAL A 8 4.30 -9.48 -9.80
C VAL A 8 3.02 -8.80 -9.38
N TYR A 9 3.09 -7.54 -8.98
CA TYR A 9 1.96 -6.82 -8.41
C TYR A 9 1.58 -5.61 -9.23
N THR A 10 0.26 -5.44 -9.40
CA THR A 10 -0.30 -4.18 -9.87
C THR A 10 -0.96 -3.52 -8.66
N ILE A 11 -0.67 -2.25 -8.45
CA ILE A 11 -1.10 -1.52 -7.26
C ILE A 11 -1.96 -0.35 -7.68
N ASN A 12 -3.17 -0.28 -7.14
CA ASN A 12 -4.06 0.86 -7.31
C ASN A 12 -4.25 1.51 -5.96
N THR A 13 -4.07 2.82 -5.89
CA THR A 13 -4.23 3.54 -4.63
C THR A 13 -4.89 4.90 -4.88
N SER A 14 -5.67 5.36 -3.93
CA SER A 14 -6.30 6.65 -3.99
C SER A 14 -6.45 7.25 -2.60
N LEU A 15 -6.48 8.58 -2.55
CA LEU A 15 -6.66 9.33 -1.33
C LEU A 15 -8.14 9.73 -1.22
N ASN A 16 -8.78 9.30 -0.13
CA ASN A 16 -10.15 9.66 0.20
C ASN A 16 -10.13 10.69 1.33
N GLU A 17 -11.30 11.13 1.77
CA GLU A 17 -11.37 12.15 2.84
C GLU A 17 -10.73 11.70 4.14
N ARG A 18 -10.88 10.42 4.51
CA ARG A 18 -10.44 9.89 5.80
C ARG A 18 -9.50 8.72 5.71
N THR A 19 -9.31 8.16 4.53
CA THR A 19 -8.54 6.94 4.36
C THR A 19 -7.74 6.97 3.08
N ILE A 20 -6.74 6.10 3.03
CA ILE A 20 -6.03 5.78 1.81
C ILE A 20 -6.53 4.41 1.36
N TYR A 21 -7.07 4.35 0.16
CA TYR A 21 -7.51 3.09 -0.42
C TYR A 21 -6.33 2.42 -1.10
N LEU A 22 -6.15 1.13 -0.83
CA LEU A 22 -5.13 0.31 -1.49
C LEU A 22 -5.77 -0.95 -2.05
N LYS A 23 -5.44 -1.24 -3.31
CA LYS A 23 -5.78 -2.51 -3.93
C LYS A 23 -4.55 -3.05 -4.62
N ILE A 24 -4.15 -4.27 -4.28
CA ILE A 24 -2.97 -4.91 -4.84
C ILE A 24 -3.40 -6.22 -5.49
N ILE A 25 -3.02 -6.39 -6.74
CA ILE A 25 -3.35 -7.55 -7.52
C ILE A 25 -2.08 -8.33 -7.80
N ASP A 26 -2.04 -9.59 -7.36
CA ASP A 26 -0.97 -10.50 -7.72
C ASP A 26 -1.27 -10.99 -9.15
N THR A 27 -0.45 -10.58 -10.11
CA THR A 27 -0.70 -10.88 -11.51
C THR A 27 -0.31 -12.30 -11.90
N ILE A 28 0.41 -13.02 -11.04
CA ILE A 28 0.80 -14.40 -11.27
C ILE A 28 -0.25 -15.37 -10.76
N GLN A 29 -0.70 -15.16 -9.52
CA GLN A 29 -1.69 -16.03 -8.88
C GLN A 29 -3.11 -15.48 -8.96
N TYR A 30 -3.28 -14.26 -9.49
CA TYR A 30 -4.58 -13.60 -9.63
C TYR A 30 -5.30 -13.42 -8.30
N LEU A 31 -4.54 -13.13 -7.25
CA LEU A 31 -5.09 -12.84 -5.93
C LEU A 31 -5.23 -11.33 -5.75
N HIS A 32 -6.33 -10.92 -5.14
CA HIS A 32 -6.63 -9.52 -4.88
C HIS A 32 -6.55 -9.25 -3.38
N TYR A 33 -5.89 -8.16 -3.00
CA TYR A 33 -5.79 -7.70 -1.62
C TYR A 33 -6.23 -6.26 -1.58
N GLU A 34 -7.04 -5.91 -0.60
CA GLU A 34 -7.69 -4.60 -0.61
C GLU A 34 -7.93 -4.10 0.80
N GLY A 35 -7.87 -2.79 1.00
CA GLY A 35 -8.19 -2.18 2.28
C GLY A 35 -8.22 -0.67 2.23
N ASN A 36 -8.84 -0.09 3.24
CA ASN A 36 -8.86 1.34 3.49
C ASN A 36 -8.03 1.59 4.74
N ILE A 37 -6.99 2.41 4.61
CA ILE A 37 -6.03 2.62 5.68
C ILE A 37 -6.30 3.96 6.33
N GLU A 38 -6.54 3.95 7.64
CA GLU A 38 -6.77 5.16 8.40
C GLU A 38 -5.44 5.79 8.84
N LEU A 39 -5.45 7.10 9.04
CA LEU A 39 -4.24 7.83 9.40
C LEU A 39 -3.57 7.26 10.66
N LYS A 40 -4.35 6.82 11.63
CA LYS A 40 -3.81 6.27 12.89
C LYS A 40 -2.91 5.05 12.68
N GLU A 41 -3.07 4.33 11.56
CA GLU A 41 -2.29 3.13 11.30
C GLU A 41 -0.85 3.44 10.94
N PHE A 42 -0.56 4.68 10.55
CA PHE A 42 0.81 5.09 10.23
C PHE A 42 1.63 5.40 11.47
N ARG A 43 0.97 5.68 12.61
CA ARG A 43 1.63 5.93 13.90
C ARG A 43 2.65 7.06 13.84
N MET A 44 2.39 8.06 13.03
CA MET A 44 3.27 9.21 12.85
C MET A 44 2.43 10.48 12.89
N PRO A 45 3.01 11.60 13.38
CA PRO A 45 2.29 12.87 13.42
C PRO A 45 2.33 13.57 12.06
N ILE A 46 1.70 12.97 11.07
CA ILE A 46 1.65 13.50 9.71
C ILE A 46 0.20 13.61 9.26
N THR A 47 -0.03 14.38 8.19
CA THR A 47 -1.36 14.46 7.59
C THR A 47 -1.62 13.24 6.73
N LEU A 48 -2.89 12.98 6.44
CA LEU A 48 -3.25 11.88 5.55
C LEU A 48 -2.65 12.09 4.16
N GLN A 49 -2.59 13.34 3.70
CA GLN A 49 -1.99 13.66 2.42
C GLN A 49 -0.50 13.33 2.40
N ASP A 50 0.22 13.66 3.48
CA ASP A 50 1.65 13.32 3.57
C ASP A 50 1.85 11.80 3.62
N ALA A 51 0.98 11.09 4.33
CA ALA A 51 1.02 9.64 4.36
C ALA A 51 0.80 9.05 2.96
N TYR A 52 -0.15 9.61 2.21
CA TYR A 52 -0.41 9.18 0.84
C TYR A 52 0.82 9.40 -0.04
N MET A 53 1.50 10.54 0.10
CA MET A 53 2.72 10.83 -0.65
C MET A 53 3.83 9.84 -0.32
N LEU A 54 3.99 9.48 0.96
CA LEU A 54 4.95 8.45 1.35
C LEU A 54 4.65 7.12 0.69
N VAL A 55 3.41 6.71 0.73
CA VAL A 55 2.98 5.43 0.14
C VAL A 55 3.25 5.41 -1.36
N THR A 56 2.86 6.46 -2.07
CA THR A 56 3.05 6.51 -3.53
C THR A 56 4.53 6.57 -3.90
N LYS A 57 5.35 7.27 -3.13
CA LYS A 57 6.80 7.30 -3.38
C LYS A 57 7.42 5.92 -3.17
N CYS A 58 6.98 5.18 -2.17
CA CYS A 58 7.48 3.83 -1.93
C CYS A 58 7.08 2.89 -3.07
N PHE A 59 5.85 3.00 -3.56
CA PHE A 59 5.40 2.17 -4.67
C PHE A 59 6.13 2.49 -5.98
N SER A 60 6.55 3.73 -6.17
CA SER A 60 7.28 4.14 -7.37
C SER A 60 8.80 3.97 -7.25
N ASP A 61 9.27 3.41 -6.14
CA ASP A 61 10.70 3.25 -5.86
C ASP A 61 11.48 4.57 -5.97
N ALA A 62 10.89 5.65 -5.47
CA ALA A 62 11.57 6.93 -5.42
C ALA A 62 12.83 6.81 -4.55
N THR A 63 13.80 7.71 -4.77
CA THR A 63 15.06 7.69 -4.03
C THR A 63 14.81 7.61 -2.53
N ASP A 64 15.45 6.66 -1.86
CA ASP A 64 15.33 6.40 -0.42
C ASP A 64 13.93 5.97 0.03
N HIS A 65 13.11 5.49 -0.91
CA HIS A 65 11.77 4.98 -0.61
C HIS A 65 11.64 3.58 -1.18
N SER A 66 11.08 2.67 -0.40
CA SER A 66 10.88 1.29 -0.84
C SER A 66 9.73 0.63 -0.12
N VAL A 67 9.22 -0.43 -0.70
CA VAL A 67 8.20 -1.28 -0.09
C VAL A 67 8.53 -2.72 -0.41
N SER A 68 8.36 -3.60 0.58
CA SER A 68 8.50 -5.03 0.38
C SER A 68 7.20 -5.72 0.74
N PHE A 69 6.96 -6.86 0.08
CA PHE A 69 5.71 -7.60 0.18
C PHE A 69 5.97 -8.98 0.75
N SER A 70 5.13 -9.39 1.71
CA SER A 70 5.19 -10.73 2.28
C SER A 70 3.80 -11.32 2.31
N LYS A 71 3.65 -12.50 1.74
CA LYS A 71 2.36 -13.21 1.73
C LYS A 71 2.26 -14.15 2.91
N ASN A 72 1.10 -14.13 3.56
CA ASN A 72 0.68 -15.12 4.52
C ASN A 72 -0.70 -15.61 4.09
N THR A 73 -1.27 -16.54 4.84
CA THR A 73 -2.60 -17.05 4.51
C THR A 73 -3.62 -15.92 4.53
N ASN A 74 -4.21 -15.64 3.35
CA ASN A 74 -5.28 -14.65 3.17
C ASN A 74 -4.90 -13.21 3.49
N VAL A 75 -3.61 -12.90 3.68
CA VAL A 75 -3.17 -11.53 3.93
C VAL A 75 -1.90 -11.23 3.15
N LEU A 76 -1.72 -9.96 2.85
CA LEU A 76 -0.50 -9.45 2.25
C LEU A 76 0.04 -8.36 3.19
N ARG A 77 1.26 -8.54 3.63
CA ARG A 77 1.94 -7.57 4.48
C ARG A 77 2.84 -6.70 3.63
N LEU A 78 2.70 -5.40 3.78
CA LEU A 78 3.53 -4.41 3.09
C LEU A 78 4.40 -3.71 4.14
N ASP A 79 5.72 -3.79 3.95
CA ASP A 79 6.68 -3.09 4.80
C ASP A 79 7.25 -1.93 4.02
N PHE A 80 6.96 -0.72 4.48
CA PHE A 80 7.38 0.52 3.83
C PHE A 80 8.59 1.09 4.55
N LYS A 81 9.57 1.56 3.79
CA LYS A 81 10.76 2.22 4.32
C LYS A 81 11.02 3.48 3.52
N ALA A 82 11.33 4.54 4.24
CA ALA A 82 11.64 5.83 3.62
C ALA A 82 12.71 6.54 4.43
N LYS A 83 13.51 7.34 3.74
CA LYS A 83 14.47 8.23 4.38
C LYS A 83 14.06 9.66 4.07
N VAL A 84 13.64 10.38 5.08
CA VAL A 84 13.07 11.72 4.92
C VAL A 84 14.09 12.76 5.34
N GLY A 85 14.23 13.83 4.54
CA GLY A 85 15.17 14.91 4.82
C GLY A 85 16.62 14.50 4.70
N GLY A 86 16.89 13.34 4.11
CA GLY A 86 18.26 12.84 3.92
C GLY A 86 18.86 12.17 5.15
N TYR A 87 18.15 12.11 6.27
CA TYR A 87 18.72 11.55 7.50
C TYR A 87 17.75 10.78 8.39
N MET A 88 16.45 11.03 8.28
CA MET A 88 15.47 10.37 9.15
C MET A 88 14.90 9.13 8.49
N ASN A 89 15.13 7.97 9.11
CA ASN A 89 14.56 6.70 8.62
C ASN A 89 13.18 6.49 9.21
N ILE A 90 12.22 6.22 8.33
CA ILE A 90 10.83 5.93 8.71
C ILE A 90 10.49 4.55 8.20
N GLY A 91 9.84 3.76 9.04
CA GLY A 91 9.33 2.45 8.64
C GLY A 91 7.93 2.26 9.17
N PHE A 92 7.06 1.68 8.37
CA PHE A 92 5.71 1.33 8.82
C PHE A 92 5.19 0.14 8.03
N GLU A 93 4.17 -0.50 8.57
CA GLU A 93 3.63 -1.73 8.05
C GLU A 93 2.14 -1.58 7.80
N ILE A 94 1.68 -2.12 6.67
CA ILE A 94 0.25 -2.19 6.35
C ILE A 94 -0.08 -3.63 6.02
N ILE A 95 -1.19 -4.13 6.55
CA ILE A 95 -1.66 -5.48 6.26
C ILE A 95 -2.98 -5.40 5.51
N LEU A 96 -3.03 -6.00 4.33
CA LEU A 96 -4.22 -6.07 3.51
C LEU A 96 -4.78 -7.48 3.52
N ARG A 97 -6.10 -7.59 3.48
CA ARG A 97 -6.77 -8.88 3.43
C ARG A 97 -7.08 -9.25 2.00
N GLU A 98 -7.01 -10.54 1.71
CA GLU A 98 -7.39 -11.08 0.42
C GLU A 98 -8.90 -10.90 0.24
N THR A 99 -9.30 -10.47 -0.96
CA THR A 99 -10.70 -10.30 -1.32
C THR A 99 -11.05 -11.26 -2.44
N ALA A 100 -12.34 -11.56 -2.58
CA ALA A 100 -12.80 -12.45 -3.63
C ALA A 100 -12.56 -11.81 -5.00
N ILE A 101 -12.05 -12.61 -5.92
CA ILE A 101 -11.81 -12.15 -7.28
C ILE A 101 -13.16 -11.93 -7.99
N GLY A 102 -13.33 -10.80 -8.62
CA GLY A 102 -14.52 -10.47 -9.36
C GLY A 102 -15.71 -10.17 -8.47
N GLY A 103 -15.43 -10.04 -7.28
CA GLY A 103 -16.27 -9.73 -6.28
C GLY A 103 -17.58 -9.29 -6.14
N ASP A 104 -17.35 -9.68 -6.61
CA ASP A 104 -18.03 -9.60 -6.37
C ASP A 104 -18.99 -9.42 -6.47
N ALA A 105 -19.08 -9.43 -6.78
CA ALA A 105 -19.84 -9.38 -6.95
C ALA A 105 -20.83 -9.80 -6.70
N ASN A 106 -20.91 -10.18 -6.58
CA ASN A 106 -21.68 -10.53 -6.44
C ASN A 106 -22.13 -10.72 -5.97
N ASP A 107 -21.83 -10.56 -6.04
CA ASP A 107 -22.11 -10.73 -5.60
C ASP A 107 -22.53 -10.43 -5.27
#